data_93a948f8539b44d884bd5d49c934e8ef
#
_entry.id   93a948f8539b44d884bd5d49c934e8ef
#
_cell.length_a   1.000
_cell.length_b   1.000
_cell.length_c   1.000
_cell.angle_alpha   90.00
_cell.angle_beta   90.00
_cell.angle_gamma   90.00
#
_symmetry.space_group_name_H-M   'P 1'
#
loop_
_entity.id
_entity.type
_entity.pdbx_description
1 polymer ?
#
loop_
_entity_poly.entity_id
_entity_poly.type
_entity_poly.pdbx_seq_one_letter_code
_entity_poly.pdbx_strand_id
1 'polypeptide(L)'
;HVKPSEILVITFTKAAANEMKERFNSLMKDERVNVSFGTFHAVFFTILKYAYRFTSANIADESVRYGFIREILSYYRLEYKDENEFIGNLLAEISLIKNSRIDIENFYSGVCGEEIFRDIYKKYETRLKENRLIDFDDMMGYCYELFDKRKDVLEAWQNKYEFILIDEFQDISDIQFDVVRQLAAKYRNIFIVGDDDQSIYGFRGARPQIMMGFQNIYKDLKRIDMNTNYRSTSNIVNAAKSLIDINKERLYKD
;
A
#
# COMPACT_ATOMS: atom_id res chain seq x y z
N HIS A 1 -25.67 -8.18 -15.24
CA HIS A 1 -25.32 -9.01 -14.06
C HIS A 1 -23.81 -9.01 -13.91
N VAL A 2 -23.29 -8.54 -12.77
CA VAL A 2 -21.86 -8.62 -12.41
C VAL A 2 -21.58 -10.01 -11.86
N LYS A 3 -20.52 -10.68 -12.36
CA LYS A 3 -20.12 -11.95 -11.78
C LYS A 3 -19.28 -11.67 -10.52
N PRO A 4 -19.57 -12.35 -9.41
CA PRO A 4 -18.83 -12.13 -8.16
C PRO A 4 -17.31 -12.36 -8.29
N SER A 5 -16.89 -13.27 -9.18
CA SER A 5 -15.46 -13.54 -9.46
C SER A 5 -14.73 -12.37 -10.16
N GLU A 6 -15.48 -11.41 -10.72
CA GLU A 6 -14.96 -10.22 -11.38
C GLU A 6 -14.81 -9.03 -10.42
N ILE A 7 -15.12 -9.23 -9.12
CA ILE A 7 -15.02 -8.22 -8.07
C ILE A 7 -13.77 -8.44 -7.22
N LEU A 8 -12.96 -7.40 -7.08
CA LEU A 8 -11.82 -7.33 -6.18
C LEU A 8 -12.06 -6.27 -5.10
N VAL A 9 -11.97 -6.69 -3.84
CA VAL A 9 -12.05 -5.80 -2.67
C VAL A 9 -10.68 -5.77 -2.00
N ILE A 10 -10.12 -4.57 -1.86
CA ILE A 10 -8.79 -4.34 -1.27
C ILE A 10 -8.96 -3.50 0.00
N THR A 11 -8.24 -3.87 1.05
CA THR A 11 -8.11 -3.10 2.29
C THR A 11 -6.68 -3.16 2.82
N PHE A 12 -6.35 -2.40 3.87
CA PHE A 12 -4.98 -2.33 4.39
C PHE A 12 -4.59 -3.50 5.27
N THR A 13 -5.53 -4.06 6.04
CA THR A 13 -5.22 -5.11 7.02
C THR A 13 -5.87 -6.44 6.69
N LYS A 14 -5.17 -7.53 7.03
CA LYS A 14 -5.71 -8.89 6.87
C LYS A 14 -6.98 -9.09 7.73
N ALA A 15 -7.04 -8.46 8.90
CA ALA A 15 -8.21 -8.53 9.77
C ALA A 15 -9.44 -7.91 9.08
N ALA A 16 -9.31 -6.69 8.53
CA ALA A 16 -10.39 -6.02 7.80
C ALA A 16 -10.81 -6.82 6.56
N ALA A 17 -9.86 -7.36 5.79
CA ALA A 17 -10.18 -8.20 4.62
C ALA A 17 -10.99 -9.44 5.01
N ASN A 18 -10.64 -10.10 6.11
CA ASN A 18 -11.37 -11.26 6.61
C ASN A 18 -12.76 -10.88 7.14
N GLU A 19 -12.86 -9.81 7.94
CA GLU A 19 -14.14 -9.31 8.46
C GLU A 19 -15.11 -8.96 7.32
N MET A 20 -14.64 -8.20 6.33
CA MET A 20 -15.45 -7.86 5.15
C MET A 20 -15.92 -9.12 4.42
N LYS A 21 -15.05 -10.10 4.23
CA LYS A 21 -15.38 -11.37 3.59
C LYS A 21 -16.43 -12.15 4.38
N GLU A 22 -16.26 -12.26 5.70
CA GLU A 22 -17.21 -12.96 6.58
C GLU A 22 -18.58 -12.28 6.59
N ARG A 23 -18.59 -10.93 6.72
CA ARG A 23 -19.81 -10.14 6.67
C ARG A 23 -20.52 -10.26 5.31
N PHE A 24 -19.78 -10.20 4.22
CA PHE A 24 -20.32 -10.40 2.88
C PHE A 24 -20.97 -11.79 2.76
N ASN A 25 -20.26 -12.86 3.15
CA ASN A 25 -20.77 -14.22 3.09
C ASN A 25 -22.05 -14.40 3.93
N SER A 26 -22.11 -13.77 5.11
CA SER A 26 -23.29 -13.82 5.97
C SER A 26 -24.53 -13.15 5.35
N LEU A 27 -24.32 -12.11 4.55
CA LEU A 27 -25.40 -11.42 3.81
C LEU A 27 -25.90 -12.22 2.61
N MET A 28 -25.03 -13.04 2.02
CA MET A 28 -25.36 -13.83 0.81
C MET A 28 -26.08 -15.15 1.10
N LYS A 29 -26.44 -15.43 2.36
CA LYS A 29 -27.31 -16.56 2.78
C LYS A 29 -26.98 -17.89 2.08
N ASP A 30 -25.79 -18.40 2.34
CA ASP A 30 -25.30 -19.72 1.84
C ASP A 30 -25.04 -19.83 0.32
N GLU A 31 -25.22 -18.79 -0.46
CA GLU A 31 -24.68 -18.78 -1.82
C GLU A 31 -23.15 -18.71 -1.76
N ARG A 32 -22.47 -19.68 -2.33
CA ARG A 32 -21.01 -19.67 -2.48
C ARG A 32 -20.61 -18.64 -3.52
N VAL A 33 -20.48 -17.41 -3.08
CA VAL A 33 -20.15 -16.25 -3.94
C VAL A 33 -18.64 -16.01 -3.89
N ASN A 34 -17.99 -16.08 -5.05
CA ASN A 34 -16.53 -16.01 -5.14
C ASN A 34 -16.05 -14.58 -5.45
N VAL A 35 -16.21 -13.66 -4.47
CA VAL A 35 -15.58 -12.34 -4.51
C VAL A 35 -14.16 -12.43 -3.96
N SER A 36 -13.22 -11.74 -4.59
CA SER A 36 -11.83 -11.67 -4.12
C SER A 36 -11.66 -10.60 -3.06
N PHE A 37 -11.27 -10.97 -1.85
CA PHE A 37 -10.93 -10.06 -0.76
C PHE A 37 -9.45 -10.20 -0.41
N GLY A 38 -8.76 -9.09 -0.19
CA GLY A 38 -7.36 -9.14 0.21
C GLY A 38 -6.78 -7.79 0.61
N THR A 39 -5.54 -7.81 1.09
CA THR A 39 -4.74 -6.60 1.24
C THR A 39 -4.00 -6.30 -0.05
N PHE A 40 -3.50 -5.07 -0.21
CA PHE A 40 -2.62 -4.72 -1.34
C PHE A 40 -1.50 -5.74 -1.52
N HIS A 41 -0.77 -6.06 -0.44
CA HIS A 41 0.32 -7.04 -0.48
C HIS A 41 -0.14 -8.43 -0.92
N ALA A 42 -1.27 -8.92 -0.40
CA ALA A 42 -1.78 -10.25 -0.75
C ALA A 42 -2.20 -10.35 -2.22
N VAL A 43 -2.83 -9.30 -2.75
CA VAL A 43 -3.25 -9.22 -4.15
C VAL A 43 -2.02 -9.14 -5.05
N PHE A 44 -1.10 -8.23 -4.77
CA PHE A 44 0.10 -8.03 -5.59
C PHE A 44 1.03 -9.24 -5.52
N PHE A 45 1.21 -9.84 -4.35
CA PHE A 45 1.97 -11.09 -4.27
C PHE A 45 1.33 -12.23 -5.07
N THR A 46 -0.01 -12.27 -5.14
CA THR A 46 -0.70 -13.25 -5.99
C THR A 46 -0.39 -13.03 -7.48
N ILE A 47 -0.30 -11.77 -7.92
CA ILE A 47 0.11 -11.41 -9.28
C ILE A 47 1.55 -11.87 -9.55
N LEU A 48 2.47 -11.56 -8.62
CA LEU A 48 3.87 -11.94 -8.73
C LEU A 48 4.09 -13.46 -8.70
N LYS A 49 3.34 -14.18 -7.88
CA LYS A 49 3.35 -15.66 -7.88
C LYS A 49 3.00 -16.22 -9.25
N TYR A 50 2.00 -15.66 -9.90
CA TYR A 50 1.59 -16.09 -11.23
C TYR A 50 2.69 -15.84 -12.28
N ALA A 51 3.32 -14.66 -12.24
CA ALA A 51 4.28 -14.21 -13.25
C ALA A 51 5.70 -14.78 -13.02
N TYR A 52 6.18 -14.80 -11.77
CA TYR A 52 7.56 -15.13 -11.42
C TYR A 52 7.71 -16.43 -10.63
N ARG A 53 6.60 -17.13 -10.36
CA ARG A 53 6.57 -18.37 -9.54
C ARG A 53 7.13 -18.15 -8.12
N PHE A 54 6.98 -16.97 -7.57
CA PHE A 54 7.35 -16.69 -6.18
C PHE A 54 6.52 -17.55 -5.21
N THR A 55 7.11 -17.90 -4.09
CA THR A 55 6.48 -18.56 -2.96
C THR A 55 6.66 -17.73 -1.70
N SER A 56 6.03 -18.11 -0.60
CA SER A 56 6.26 -17.43 0.69
C SER A 56 7.72 -17.48 1.16
N ALA A 57 8.49 -18.45 0.71
CA ALA A 57 9.93 -18.55 1.00
C ALA A 57 10.77 -17.45 0.32
N ASN A 58 10.21 -16.75 -0.66
CA ASN A 58 10.88 -15.62 -1.31
C ASN A 58 10.61 -14.28 -0.61
N ILE A 59 9.84 -14.26 0.49
CA ILE A 59 9.57 -13.05 1.25
C ILE A 59 10.60 -12.91 2.36
N ALA A 60 11.35 -11.80 2.35
CA ALA A 60 12.22 -11.42 3.45
C ALA A 60 11.35 -10.92 4.61
N ASP A 61 11.23 -11.70 5.65
CA ASP A 61 10.59 -11.28 6.89
C ASP A 61 11.42 -10.22 7.65
N GLU A 62 10.88 -9.72 8.73
CA GLU A 62 11.54 -8.70 9.54
C GLU A 62 12.91 -9.17 10.06
N SER A 63 13.00 -10.42 10.51
CA SER A 63 14.25 -11.01 11.03
C SER A 63 15.35 -11.04 9.96
N VAL A 64 15.02 -11.45 8.75
CA VAL A 64 15.94 -11.48 7.61
C VAL A 64 16.39 -10.07 7.24
N ARG A 65 15.46 -9.11 7.17
CA ARG A 65 15.75 -7.71 6.84
C ARG A 65 16.70 -7.08 7.87
N TYR A 66 16.39 -7.26 9.16
CA TYR A 66 17.27 -6.80 10.25
C TYR A 66 18.64 -7.46 10.19
N GLY A 67 18.70 -8.78 9.90
CA GLY A 67 19.94 -9.51 9.74
C GLY A 67 20.81 -8.95 8.62
N PHE A 68 20.23 -8.65 7.46
CA PHE A 68 20.96 -8.05 6.33
C PHE A 68 21.51 -6.67 6.67
N ILE A 69 20.71 -5.80 7.26
CA ILE A 69 21.18 -4.47 7.66
C ILE A 69 22.27 -4.57 8.71
N ARG A 70 22.11 -5.44 9.73
CA ARG A 70 23.15 -5.66 10.77
C ARG A 70 24.48 -6.13 10.17
N GLU A 71 24.44 -7.07 9.23
CA GLU A 71 25.66 -7.51 8.53
C GLU A 71 26.28 -6.35 7.73
N ILE A 72 25.48 -5.57 7.02
CA ILE A 72 25.95 -4.41 6.25
C ILE A 72 26.57 -3.37 7.18
N LEU A 73 25.98 -3.10 8.33
CA LEU A 73 26.47 -2.13 9.31
C LEU A 73 27.84 -2.52 9.87
N SER A 74 28.18 -3.81 9.92
CA SER A 74 29.50 -4.28 10.40
C SER A 74 30.69 -3.77 9.56
N TYR A 75 30.44 -3.29 8.35
CA TYR A 75 31.46 -2.68 7.48
C TYR A 75 31.71 -1.20 7.75
N TYR A 76 30.89 -0.57 8.63
CA TYR A 76 30.98 0.85 8.95
C TYR A 76 31.30 1.07 10.42
N ARG A 77 31.99 2.19 10.72
CA ARG A 77 32.21 2.66 12.08
C ARG A 77 31.18 3.72 12.42
N LEU A 78 29.95 3.27 12.69
CA LEU A 78 28.85 4.15 13.08
C LEU A 78 28.60 4.04 14.58
N GLU A 79 28.36 5.18 15.23
CA GLU A 79 27.98 5.23 16.64
C GLU A 79 26.45 5.35 16.72
N TYR A 80 25.82 4.43 17.44
CA TYR A 80 24.39 4.45 17.74
C TYR A 80 24.15 3.98 19.18
N LYS A 81 23.10 4.50 19.82
CA LYS A 81 22.74 4.15 21.21
C LYS A 81 22.05 2.80 21.30
N ASP A 82 21.19 2.50 20.34
CA ASP A 82 20.45 1.24 20.22
C ASP A 82 20.54 0.77 18.76
N GLU A 83 21.08 -0.42 18.57
CA GLU A 83 21.27 -0.98 17.22
C GLU A 83 19.93 -1.30 16.55
N ASN A 84 18.97 -1.86 17.31
CA ASN A 84 17.69 -2.25 16.72
C ASN A 84 16.85 -1.03 16.31
N GLU A 85 16.86 0.01 17.12
CA GLU A 85 16.23 1.29 16.78
C GLU A 85 16.87 1.90 15.52
N PHE A 86 18.20 1.91 15.46
CA PHE A 86 18.95 2.43 14.31
C PHE A 86 18.62 1.67 13.03
N ILE A 87 18.61 0.33 13.08
CA ILE A 87 18.23 -0.54 11.96
C ILE A 87 16.77 -0.29 11.56
N GLY A 88 15.88 -0.17 12.54
CA GLY A 88 14.47 0.12 12.30
C GLY A 88 14.26 1.44 11.53
N ASN A 89 15.01 2.48 11.93
CA ASN A 89 14.95 3.78 11.26
C ASN A 89 15.52 3.71 9.83
N LEU A 90 16.62 2.98 9.60
CA LEU A 90 17.13 2.75 8.24
C LEU A 90 16.13 2.01 7.36
N LEU A 91 15.50 0.95 7.87
CA LEU A 91 14.48 0.20 7.14
C LEU A 91 13.23 1.03 6.86
N ALA A 92 12.87 1.96 7.76
CA ALA A 92 11.76 2.89 7.52
C ALA A 92 12.05 3.87 6.38
N GLU A 93 13.28 4.41 6.31
CA GLU A 93 13.68 5.28 5.20
C GLU A 93 13.79 4.50 3.87
N ILE A 94 14.29 3.27 3.89
CA ILE A 94 14.30 2.38 2.71
C ILE A 94 12.87 2.14 2.21
N SER A 95 11.94 1.84 3.12
CA SER A 95 10.52 1.65 2.82
C SER A 95 9.90 2.92 2.21
N LEU A 96 10.20 4.09 2.78
CA LEU A 96 9.72 5.36 2.25
C LEU A 96 10.19 5.60 0.80
N ILE A 97 11.48 5.37 0.53
CA ILE A 97 12.05 5.51 -0.83
C ILE A 97 11.32 4.61 -1.82
N LYS A 98 11.15 3.32 -1.49
CA LYS A 98 10.48 2.34 -2.35
C LYS A 98 9.02 2.70 -2.61
N ASN A 99 8.27 3.05 -1.57
CA ASN A 99 6.84 3.36 -1.67
C ASN A 99 6.54 4.69 -2.34
N SER A 100 7.44 5.67 -2.20
CA SER A 100 7.30 7.00 -2.83
C SER A 100 8.06 7.12 -4.16
N ARG A 101 8.76 6.06 -4.59
CA ARG A 101 9.56 6.02 -5.82
C ARG A 101 10.55 7.18 -5.91
N ILE A 102 11.14 7.54 -4.78
CA ILE A 102 12.17 8.57 -4.71
C ILE A 102 13.46 8.00 -5.31
N ASP A 103 14.12 8.78 -6.17
CA ASP A 103 15.46 8.45 -6.61
C ASP A 103 16.42 8.55 -5.42
N ILE A 104 17.13 7.45 -5.11
CA ILE A 104 18.06 7.38 -3.98
C ILE A 104 19.15 8.48 -4.03
N GLU A 105 19.51 8.92 -5.22
CA GLU A 105 20.50 10.01 -5.38
C GLU A 105 19.96 11.37 -4.93
N ASN A 106 18.63 11.52 -4.85
CA ASN A 106 17.94 12.73 -4.40
C ASN A 106 17.37 12.61 -2.96
N PHE A 107 17.67 11.51 -2.27
CA PHE A 107 17.19 11.29 -0.90
C PHE A 107 18.22 11.75 0.14
N TYR A 108 17.75 12.47 1.15
CA TYR A 108 18.53 12.95 2.30
C TYR A 108 18.11 12.16 3.54
N SER A 109 19.00 11.29 4.02
CA SER A 109 18.73 10.48 5.21
C SER A 109 18.78 11.32 6.48
N GLY A 110 17.82 11.12 7.36
CA GLY A 110 17.84 11.65 8.73
C GLY A 110 18.55 10.74 9.73
N VAL A 111 18.96 9.53 9.31
CA VAL A 111 19.53 8.48 10.19
C VAL A 111 21.05 8.49 10.17
N CYS A 112 21.66 8.66 9.01
CA CYS A 112 23.13 8.69 8.86
C CYS A 112 23.54 9.56 7.67
N GLY A 113 24.86 9.71 7.46
CA GLY A 113 25.37 10.48 6.31
C GLY A 113 24.88 9.91 4.97
N GLU A 114 24.57 10.80 4.02
CA GLU A 114 23.93 10.47 2.75
C GLU A 114 24.67 9.41 1.94
N GLU A 115 25.98 9.51 1.80
CA GLU A 115 26.80 8.55 1.07
C GLU A 115 26.74 7.16 1.71
N ILE A 116 26.79 7.12 3.05
CA ILE A 116 26.70 5.87 3.81
C ILE A 116 25.31 5.25 3.63
N PHE A 117 24.27 6.06 3.72
CA PHE A 117 22.90 5.57 3.53
C PHE A 117 22.68 5.00 2.12
N ARG A 118 23.15 5.70 1.07
CA ARG A 118 23.07 5.22 -0.31
C ARG A 118 23.80 3.90 -0.51
N ASP A 119 24.96 3.74 0.12
CA ASP A 119 25.73 2.50 0.03
C ASP A 119 25.05 1.36 0.80
N ILE A 120 24.49 1.63 2.00
CA ILE A 120 23.65 0.68 2.75
C ILE A 120 22.46 0.24 1.91
N TYR A 121 21.73 1.17 1.31
CA TYR A 121 20.57 0.88 0.44
C TYR A 121 20.97 -0.04 -0.72
N LYS A 122 22.03 0.30 -1.46
CA LYS A 122 22.52 -0.49 -2.60
C LYS A 122 22.95 -1.90 -2.18
N LYS A 123 23.62 -2.03 -1.04
CA LYS A 123 24.01 -3.34 -0.49
C LYS A 123 22.80 -4.16 -0.03
N TYR A 124 21.81 -3.53 0.60
CA TYR A 124 20.58 -4.19 1.01
C TYR A 124 19.82 -4.76 -0.21
N GLU A 125 19.63 -3.95 -1.27
CA GLU A 125 19.04 -4.39 -2.52
C GLU A 125 19.79 -5.55 -3.17
N THR A 126 21.14 -5.51 -3.11
CA THR A 126 22.00 -6.57 -3.63
C THR A 126 21.80 -7.86 -2.84
N ARG A 127 21.74 -7.78 -1.50
CA ARG A 127 21.50 -8.94 -0.63
C ARG A 127 20.14 -9.59 -0.90
N LEU A 128 19.08 -8.81 -1.07
CA LEU A 128 17.76 -9.34 -1.46
C LEU A 128 17.86 -10.12 -2.77
N LYS A 129 18.47 -9.53 -3.80
CA LYS A 129 18.60 -10.15 -5.14
C LYS A 129 19.44 -11.43 -5.12
N GLU A 130 20.60 -11.42 -4.45
CA GLU A 130 21.50 -12.59 -4.34
C GLU A 130 20.81 -13.78 -3.67
N ASN A 131 19.95 -13.51 -2.67
CA ASN A 131 19.20 -14.53 -1.96
C ASN A 131 17.83 -14.86 -2.61
N ARG A 132 17.51 -14.26 -3.76
CA ARG A 132 16.19 -14.40 -4.43
C ARG A 132 15.02 -14.05 -3.51
N LEU A 133 15.23 -13.05 -2.68
CA LEU A 133 14.23 -12.52 -1.75
C LEU A 133 13.66 -11.20 -2.27
N ILE A 134 12.44 -10.92 -1.84
CA ILE A 134 11.77 -9.63 -1.97
C ILE A 134 11.26 -9.20 -0.61
N ASP A 135 11.31 -7.94 -0.28
CA ASP A 135 10.59 -7.42 0.87
C ASP A 135 9.14 -7.01 0.50
N PHE A 136 8.38 -6.57 1.49
CA PHE A 136 6.99 -6.17 1.24
C PHE A 136 6.88 -4.96 0.32
N ASP A 137 7.84 -4.03 0.38
CA ASP A 137 7.84 -2.82 -0.43
C ASP A 137 8.17 -3.14 -1.89
N ASP A 138 9.05 -4.12 -2.14
CA ASP A 138 9.38 -4.62 -3.49
C ASP A 138 8.17 -5.18 -4.23
N MET A 139 7.19 -5.74 -3.49
CA MET A 139 6.00 -6.32 -4.14
C MET A 139 5.25 -5.31 -4.99
N MET A 140 5.19 -4.06 -4.52
CA MET A 140 4.54 -2.96 -5.24
C MET A 140 5.32 -2.59 -6.49
N GLY A 141 6.63 -2.37 -6.33
CA GLY A 141 7.54 -2.01 -7.43
C GLY A 141 7.57 -3.07 -8.53
N TYR A 142 7.69 -4.34 -8.15
CA TYR A 142 7.70 -5.44 -9.12
C TYR A 142 6.36 -5.63 -9.83
N CYS A 143 5.22 -5.41 -9.16
CA CYS A 143 3.93 -5.42 -9.85
C CYS A 143 3.81 -4.28 -10.86
N TYR A 144 4.25 -3.07 -10.49
CA TYR A 144 4.25 -1.93 -11.38
C TYR A 144 5.09 -2.19 -12.64
N GLU A 145 6.34 -2.66 -12.46
CA GLU A 145 7.24 -2.99 -13.56
C GLU A 145 6.72 -4.15 -14.41
N LEU A 146 6.16 -5.19 -13.76
CA LEU A 146 5.56 -6.32 -14.46
C LEU A 146 4.47 -5.86 -15.42
N PHE A 147 3.57 -5.02 -14.97
CA PHE A 147 2.46 -4.52 -15.77
C PHE A 147 2.92 -3.55 -16.86
N ASP A 148 4.03 -2.85 -16.63
CA ASP A 148 4.63 -2.01 -17.66
C ASP A 148 5.30 -2.85 -18.77
N LYS A 149 6.07 -3.87 -18.40
CA LYS A 149 6.86 -4.70 -19.33
C LYS A 149 6.04 -5.84 -19.98
N ARG A 150 5.01 -6.37 -19.29
CA ARG A 150 4.21 -7.54 -19.71
C ARG A 150 2.73 -7.19 -19.83
N LYS A 151 2.40 -6.58 -20.96
CA LYS A 151 1.00 -6.15 -21.24
C LYS A 151 0.03 -7.32 -21.31
N ASP A 152 0.51 -8.51 -21.71
CA ASP A 152 -0.26 -9.76 -21.69
C ASP A 152 -0.69 -10.16 -20.25
N VAL A 153 0.21 -10.02 -19.28
CA VAL A 153 -0.11 -10.27 -17.87
C VAL A 153 -1.09 -9.23 -17.34
N LEU A 154 -0.85 -7.95 -17.63
CA LEU A 154 -1.77 -6.87 -17.26
C LEU A 154 -3.18 -7.12 -17.80
N GLU A 155 -3.30 -7.44 -19.09
CA GLU A 155 -4.59 -7.70 -19.74
C GLU A 155 -5.32 -8.89 -19.09
N ALA A 156 -4.60 -9.98 -18.76
CA ALA A 156 -5.19 -11.13 -18.07
C ALA A 156 -5.81 -10.74 -16.72
N TRP A 157 -5.12 -9.86 -15.93
CA TRP A 157 -5.64 -9.40 -14.64
C TRP A 157 -6.75 -8.36 -14.78
N GLN A 158 -6.70 -7.49 -15.78
CA GLN A 158 -7.79 -6.59 -16.14
C GLN A 158 -9.04 -7.35 -16.54
N ASN A 159 -8.90 -8.43 -17.31
CA ASN A 159 -10.02 -9.30 -17.70
C ASN A 159 -10.61 -10.06 -16.51
N LYS A 160 -9.80 -10.32 -15.48
CA LYS A 160 -10.24 -11.01 -14.27
C LYS A 160 -11.07 -10.12 -13.35
N TYR A 161 -10.74 -8.82 -13.25
CA TYR A 161 -11.39 -7.92 -12.30
C TYR A 161 -12.00 -6.73 -13.04
N GLU A 162 -13.31 -6.78 -13.19
CA GLU A 162 -14.09 -5.68 -13.78
C GLU A 162 -14.37 -4.57 -12.76
N PHE A 163 -14.52 -4.93 -11.47
CA PHE A 163 -14.81 -4.00 -10.39
C PHE A 163 -13.71 -4.06 -9.33
N ILE A 164 -13.16 -2.91 -8.98
CA ILE A 164 -12.13 -2.77 -7.95
C ILE A 164 -12.66 -1.83 -6.86
N LEU A 165 -12.80 -2.35 -5.65
CA LEU A 165 -13.26 -1.62 -4.48
C LEU A 165 -12.11 -1.50 -3.48
N ILE A 166 -11.87 -0.30 -2.97
CA ILE A 166 -10.76 -0.03 -2.05
C ILE A 166 -11.28 0.70 -0.83
N ASP A 167 -11.02 0.13 0.34
CA ASP A 167 -11.31 0.73 1.64
C ASP A 167 -10.07 1.42 2.21
N GLU A 168 -10.28 2.38 3.12
CA GLU A 168 -9.22 3.20 3.74
C GLU A 168 -8.31 3.88 2.71
N PHE A 169 -8.91 4.39 1.63
CA PHE A 169 -8.16 4.89 0.47
C PHE A 169 -7.24 6.08 0.79
N GLN A 170 -7.46 6.82 1.89
CA GLN A 170 -6.57 7.89 2.34
C GLN A 170 -5.15 7.43 2.66
N ASP A 171 -4.97 6.13 2.95
CA ASP A 171 -3.67 5.57 3.33
C ASP A 171 -2.89 4.96 2.16
N ILE A 172 -3.40 5.11 0.94
CA ILE A 172 -2.74 4.58 -0.26
C ILE A 172 -1.43 5.33 -0.57
N SER A 173 -0.41 4.60 -1.00
CA SER A 173 0.83 5.18 -1.52
C SER A 173 0.77 5.41 -3.04
N ASP A 174 1.71 6.24 -3.57
CA ASP A 174 1.79 6.52 -5.01
C ASP A 174 1.93 5.24 -5.83
N ILE A 175 2.82 4.33 -5.42
CA ILE A 175 3.05 3.08 -6.15
C ILE A 175 1.84 2.14 -6.12
N GLN A 176 1.14 2.04 -4.98
CA GLN A 176 -0.09 1.26 -4.86
C GLN A 176 -1.17 1.79 -5.79
N PHE A 177 -1.33 3.11 -5.83
CA PHE A 177 -2.30 3.76 -6.70
C PHE A 177 -1.96 3.55 -8.18
N ASP A 178 -0.70 3.65 -8.57
CA ASP A 178 -0.28 3.42 -9.94
C ASP A 178 -0.58 2.00 -10.42
N VAL A 179 -0.34 0.98 -9.59
CA VAL A 179 -0.70 -0.42 -9.91
C VAL A 179 -2.22 -0.58 -10.01
N VAL A 180 -2.98 0.01 -9.09
CA VAL A 180 -4.46 -0.01 -9.15
C VAL A 180 -4.97 0.67 -10.41
N ARG A 181 -4.42 1.82 -10.79
CA ARG A 181 -4.78 2.52 -12.03
C ARG A 181 -4.55 1.66 -13.27
N GLN A 182 -3.41 0.94 -13.32
CA GLN A 182 -3.14 0.02 -14.43
C GLN A 182 -4.20 -1.10 -14.46
N LEU A 183 -4.52 -1.71 -13.33
CA LEU A 183 -5.55 -2.74 -13.24
C LEU A 183 -6.94 -2.22 -13.66
N ALA A 184 -7.32 -1.07 -13.17
CA ALA A 184 -8.63 -0.47 -13.44
C ALA A 184 -8.77 0.12 -14.85
N ALA A 185 -7.68 0.28 -15.61
CA ALA A 185 -7.65 1.07 -16.85
C ALA A 185 -8.62 0.58 -17.92
N LYS A 186 -8.89 -0.72 -17.98
CA LYS A 186 -9.77 -1.33 -18.99
C LYS A 186 -11.24 -0.97 -18.78
N TYR A 187 -11.77 -1.16 -17.57
CA TYR A 187 -13.19 -1.00 -17.28
C TYR A 187 -13.51 0.30 -16.56
N ARG A 188 -12.53 0.89 -15.88
CA ARG A 188 -12.65 2.13 -15.07
C ARG A 188 -13.69 2.05 -13.95
N ASN A 189 -14.13 0.85 -13.58
CA ASN A 189 -15.04 0.61 -12.47
C ASN A 189 -14.26 0.54 -11.15
N ILE A 190 -13.94 1.69 -10.61
CA ILE A 190 -13.24 1.82 -9.34
C ILE A 190 -14.15 2.49 -8.31
N PHE A 191 -14.24 1.90 -7.13
CA PHE A 191 -14.98 2.43 -6.00
C PHE A 191 -14.01 2.59 -4.82
N ILE A 192 -13.91 3.79 -4.29
CA ILE A 192 -13.03 4.08 -3.15
C ILE A 192 -13.86 4.56 -1.97
N VAL A 193 -13.46 4.14 -0.77
CA VAL A 193 -13.98 4.64 0.50
C VAL A 193 -12.80 5.10 1.34
N GLY A 194 -12.94 6.23 2.01
CA GLY A 194 -11.88 6.75 2.86
C GLY A 194 -12.29 8.04 3.54
N ASP A 195 -11.48 8.46 4.49
CA ASP A 195 -11.62 9.69 5.24
C ASP A 195 -10.24 10.36 5.35
N ASP A 196 -10.03 11.45 4.62
CA ASP A 196 -8.78 12.19 4.58
C ASP A 196 -8.34 12.71 5.95
N ASP A 197 -9.29 12.97 6.86
CA ASP A 197 -9.01 13.36 8.25
C ASP A 197 -8.41 12.22 9.09
N GLN A 198 -8.50 10.98 8.64
CA GLN A 198 -7.94 9.80 9.31
C GLN A 198 -6.58 9.37 8.75
N SER A 199 -6.01 10.10 7.78
CA SER A 199 -4.71 9.77 7.20
C SER A 199 -3.58 10.08 8.19
N ILE A 200 -3.03 9.04 8.82
CA ILE A 200 -1.93 9.13 9.79
C ILE A 200 -0.68 8.36 9.38
N TYR A 201 -0.68 7.72 8.21
CA TYR A 201 0.40 6.88 7.72
C TYR A 201 1.32 7.55 6.69
N GLY A 202 1.43 8.89 6.72
CA GLY A 202 2.35 9.64 5.85
C GLY A 202 3.82 9.18 5.97
N PHE A 203 4.25 8.77 7.18
CA PHE A 203 5.58 8.21 7.42
C PHE A 203 5.82 6.84 6.74
N ARG A 204 4.77 6.19 6.25
CA ARG A 204 4.82 4.96 5.43
C ARG A 204 4.55 5.23 3.95
N GLY A 205 4.56 6.49 3.53
CA GLY A 205 4.30 6.87 2.14
C GLY A 205 2.84 7.03 1.77
N ALA A 206 1.91 7.08 2.75
CA ALA A 206 0.51 7.41 2.46
C ALA A 206 0.39 8.83 1.90
N ARG A 207 -0.46 8.99 0.88
CA ARG A 207 -0.66 10.23 0.13
C ARG A 207 -2.15 10.58 0.05
N PRO A 208 -2.74 11.21 1.08
CA PRO A 208 -4.15 11.61 1.06
C PRO A 208 -4.49 12.54 -0.11
N GLN A 209 -3.50 13.25 -0.66
CA GLN A 209 -3.64 14.08 -1.86
C GLN A 209 -4.15 13.29 -3.07
N ILE A 210 -3.87 11.98 -3.14
CA ILE A 210 -4.40 11.10 -4.20
C ILE A 210 -5.92 11.04 -4.11
N MET A 211 -6.47 10.85 -2.91
CA MET A 211 -7.92 10.86 -2.66
C MET A 211 -8.53 12.24 -2.95
N MET A 212 -7.92 13.31 -2.46
CA MET A 212 -8.38 14.67 -2.70
C MET A 212 -8.37 15.05 -4.17
N GLY A 213 -7.38 14.57 -4.92
CA GLY A 213 -7.23 14.80 -6.37
C GLY A 213 -7.95 13.78 -7.26
N PHE A 214 -8.66 12.80 -6.70
CA PHE A 214 -9.21 11.68 -7.45
C PHE A 214 -10.17 12.11 -8.58
N GLN A 215 -10.98 13.13 -8.37
CA GLN A 215 -11.86 13.73 -9.38
C GLN A 215 -11.11 14.33 -10.58
N ASN A 216 -9.83 14.68 -10.43
CA ASN A 216 -9.02 15.19 -11.54
C ASN A 216 -8.62 14.07 -12.49
N ILE A 217 -8.54 12.85 -11.98
CA ILE A 217 -8.18 11.63 -12.73
C ILE A 217 -9.43 10.97 -13.34
N TYR A 218 -10.53 10.95 -12.58
CA TYR A 218 -11.81 10.36 -12.98
C TYR A 218 -12.86 11.47 -13.08
N LYS A 219 -13.01 12.06 -14.27
CA LYS A 219 -13.89 13.25 -14.51
C LYS A 219 -15.37 12.96 -14.33
N ASP A 220 -15.78 11.73 -14.49
CA ASP A 220 -17.14 11.19 -14.36
C ASP A 220 -17.40 10.59 -12.95
N LEU A 221 -16.55 10.97 -11.97
CA LEU A 221 -16.68 10.52 -10.59
C LEU A 221 -18.03 10.93 -9.98
N LYS A 222 -18.68 9.96 -9.35
CA LYS A 222 -19.81 10.21 -8.45
C LYS A 222 -19.32 10.19 -7.01
N ARG A 223 -19.29 11.36 -6.37
CA ARG A 223 -18.95 11.49 -4.95
C ARG A 223 -20.22 11.35 -4.10
N ILE A 224 -20.10 10.61 -3.00
CA ILE A 224 -21.13 10.44 -1.98
C ILE A 224 -20.49 10.75 -0.63
N ASP A 225 -21.00 11.75 0.08
CA ASP A 225 -20.53 12.13 1.40
C ASP A 225 -21.41 11.44 2.46
N MET A 226 -20.76 10.79 3.45
CA MET A 226 -21.42 10.11 4.57
C MET A 226 -21.35 11.00 5.80
N ASN A 227 -22.31 11.90 5.98
CA ASN A 227 -22.29 12.98 6.97
C ASN A 227 -22.79 12.57 8.37
N THR A 228 -23.32 11.35 8.54
CA THR A 228 -23.86 10.89 9.82
C THR A 228 -22.95 9.85 10.46
N ASN A 229 -22.45 10.16 11.66
CA ASN A 229 -21.66 9.23 12.45
C ASN A 229 -22.57 8.38 13.36
N TYR A 230 -22.62 7.06 13.08
CA TYR A 230 -23.40 6.09 13.88
C TYR A 230 -22.56 5.35 14.93
N ARG A 231 -21.25 5.61 15.00
CA ARG A 231 -20.31 4.88 15.89
C ARG A 231 -20.13 5.56 17.23
N SER A 232 -19.99 6.89 17.21
CA SER A 232 -19.58 7.68 18.37
C SER A 232 -20.65 8.69 18.78
N THR A 233 -20.66 9.08 20.05
CA THR A 233 -21.54 10.13 20.56
C THR A 233 -21.11 11.51 20.02
N SER A 234 -22.04 12.46 19.98
CA SER A 234 -21.80 13.82 19.50
C SER A 234 -20.64 14.52 20.22
N ASN A 235 -20.47 14.28 21.52
CA ASN A 235 -19.37 14.88 22.30
C ASN A 235 -18.00 14.43 21.81
N ILE A 236 -17.84 13.12 21.49
CA ILE A 236 -16.60 12.55 20.96
C ILE A 236 -16.34 13.13 19.55
N VAL A 237 -17.37 13.14 18.71
CA VAL A 237 -17.27 13.66 17.32
C VAL A 237 -16.88 15.14 17.34
N ASN A 238 -17.52 15.96 18.18
CA ASN A 238 -17.23 17.37 18.28
C ASN A 238 -15.79 17.65 18.79
N ALA A 239 -15.31 16.87 19.76
CA ALA A 239 -13.94 17.00 20.25
C ALA A 239 -12.92 16.64 19.16
N ALA A 240 -13.14 15.55 18.43
CA ALA A 240 -12.28 15.15 17.32
C ALA A 240 -12.32 16.19 16.18
N LYS A 241 -13.51 16.71 15.85
CA LYS A 241 -13.66 17.77 14.84
C LYS A 241 -12.89 19.02 15.21
N SER A 242 -12.97 19.48 16.48
CA SER A 242 -12.21 20.66 16.94
C SER A 242 -10.70 20.51 16.79
N LEU A 243 -10.17 19.28 16.92
CA LEU A 243 -8.76 19.01 16.70
C LEU A 243 -8.40 19.05 15.22
N ILE A 244 -9.19 18.37 14.39
CA ILE A 244 -8.87 18.21 12.96
C ILE A 244 -9.13 19.51 12.15
N ASP A 245 -9.99 20.42 12.62
CA ASP A 245 -10.25 21.70 11.96
C ASP A 245 -9.02 22.62 11.87
N ILE A 246 -7.94 22.31 12.62
CA ILE A 246 -6.64 22.98 12.51
C ILE A 246 -5.96 22.63 11.17
N ASN A 247 -6.23 21.45 10.64
CA ASN A 247 -5.69 21.01 9.35
C ASN A 247 -6.42 21.74 8.21
N LYS A 248 -5.65 22.41 7.35
CA LYS A 248 -6.17 23.20 6.23
C LYS A 248 -6.23 22.39 4.92
N GLU A 249 -5.44 21.33 4.81
CA GLU A 249 -5.39 20.47 3.63
C GLU A 249 -6.34 19.29 3.82
N ARG A 250 -7.62 19.51 3.53
CA ARG A 250 -8.67 18.48 3.68
C ARG A 250 -9.79 18.66 2.67
N LEU A 251 -10.54 17.59 2.41
CA LEU A 251 -11.78 17.66 1.66
C LEU A 251 -12.84 18.45 2.45
N TYR A 252 -13.58 19.29 1.74
CA TYR A 252 -14.72 19.95 2.36
C TYR A 252 -15.77 18.91 2.76
N LYS A 253 -16.22 18.95 4.00
CA LYS A 253 -17.26 18.10 4.59
C LYS A 253 -18.33 18.99 5.18
N ASP A 254 -19.58 18.76 4.76
CA ASP A 254 -20.75 19.47 5.27
C ASP A 254 -21.07 19.13 6.74
#